data_b09f2214ea072bc54021a9eb9a6dfc4e
#
_entry.id   b09f2214ea072bc54021a9eb9a6dfc4e
#
_cell.length_a   1.000
_cell.length_b   1.000
_cell.length_c   1.000
_cell.angle_alpha   90.00
_cell.angle_beta   90.00
_cell.angle_gamma   90.00
#
_symmetry.space_group_name_H-M   'P 1'
#
loop_
_entity.id
_entity.type
_entity.pdbx_description
1 polymer ?
#
loop_
_entity_poly.entity_id
_entity_poly.type
_entity_poly.pdbx_seq_one_letter_code
_entity_poly.pdbx_strand_id
1 'polypeptide(L)'
;MKNIYTMKKTFILLTSIIMFLGCSLDANNPNNLLEDQLGVSAFSPMVNGLEGVLVRAYGNILAPYSVASDEMIWIGSRDAWQQLNFGNVDNINNEFVDAAFFYVAEARYWADDVIARGEEFSTSNAFSSKNKADLARAYWYGATIYMVIADMFDDFVVGSVKTEGAAPVGKANMGSLYDAAIGYINKALALNAGLTAELKATKARAEFSKGIWAKTNPVNTAAPLVSSASAASLAAEAIAALGDDFSVNLITSGSAPDTVGGLDIAGEVNDRLEMRLSDSYIISSDAKRPDAIGDGNPATTVSLMDPIDNIPDPALYKNVVNFTAPGLYPEYPVVSGREMLLIIAENALANGDNASFTENINKLRALDGLTPFSDQVDAQDLLEHSRRVNLFLQGRRIADHYRFGSPSEYWISSSPAINSPGTFLPITISEIQSNPNVN
;
A
#
# COMPACT_ATOMS: atom_id res chain seq x y z
N MET A 1 42.32 -69.48 9.80
CA MET A 1 41.41 -68.65 8.91
C MET A 1 40.17 -68.08 9.60
N LYS A 2 39.54 -68.72 10.57
CA LYS A 2 38.36 -68.18 11.28
C LYS A 2 38.65 -66.89 12.05
N ASN A 3 39.76 -66.67 12.69
CA ASN A 3 40.08 -65.50 13.49
C ASN A 3 40.27 -64.19 12.64
N ILE A 4 40.71 -64.28 11.42
CA ILE A 4 40.96 -63.16 10.52
C ILE A 4 39.61 -62.62 10.01
N TYR A 5 38.62 -63.47 9.81
CA TYR A 5 37.29 -63.09 9.35
C TYR A 5 36.51 -62.37 10.45
N THR A 6 36.68 -62.77 11.70
CA THR A 6 36.03 -62.12 12.87
C THR A 6 36.64 -60.76 13.11
N MET A 7 37.96 -60.64 13.04
CA MET A 7 38.67 -59.35 13.18
C MET A 7 38.24 -58.30 12.09
N LYS A 8 38.09 -58.74 10.83
CA LYS A 8 37.63 -57.89 9.74
C LYS A 8 36.19 -57.42 9.94
N LYS A 9 35.30 -58.27 10.40
CA LYS A 9 33.89 -57.86 10.70
C LYS A 9 33.80 -56.88 11.88
N THR A 10 34.60 -57.10 12.93
CA THR A 10 34.65 -56.17 14.08
C THR A 10 35.23 -54.80 13.69
N PHE A 11 36.27 -54.81 12.82
CA PHE A 11 36.85 -53.54 12.33
C PHE A 11 35.89 -52.76 11.43
N ILE A 12 35.16 -53.45 10.54
CA ILE A 12 34.13 -52.79 9.70
C ILE A 12 32.98 -52.25 10.54
N LEU A 13 32.54 -52.94 11.57
CA LEU A 13 31.49 -52.49 12.47
C LEU A 13 31.94 -51.27 13.30
N LEU A 14 33.19 -51.26 13.78
CA LEU A 14 33.76 -50.13 14.51
C LEU A 14 33.94 -48.89 13.62
N THR A 15 34.35 -49.08 12.35
CA THR A 15 34.49 -47.98 11.38
C THR A 15 33.11 -47.40 10.99
N SER A 16 32.09 -48.22 10.87
CA SER A 16 30.71 -47.77 10.62
C SER A 16 30.16 -46.98 11.79
N ILE A 17 30.41 -47.34 13.03
CA ILE A 17 29.96 -46.63 14.23
C ILE A 17 30.64 -45.24 14.35
N ILE A 18 31.92 -45.16 13.97
CA ILE A 18 32.67 -43.87 13.98
C ILE A 18 32.15 -42.90 12.90
N MET A 19 31.63 -43.43 11.75
CA MET A 19 31.02 -42.57 10.73
C MET A 19 29.65 -41.99 11.14
N PHE A 20 28.97 -42.54 12.12
CA PHE A 20 27.71 -41.98 12.66
C PHE A 20 27.93 -41.04 13.86
N LEU A 21 29.13 -40.87 14.38
CA LEU A 21 29.45 -39.97 15.47
C LEU A 21 30.05 -38.63 15.01
N GLY A 22 30.13 -38.39 13.72
CA GLY A 22 30.71 -37.21 13.18
C GLY A 22 29.74 -36.44 12.34
N CYS A 23 29.41 -35.29 12.85
CA CYS A 23 28.98 -34.03 12.30
C CYS A 23 27.61 -33.57 12.83
N SER A 24 27.62 -32.95 13.98
CA SER A 24 26.80 -31.77 14.10
C SER A 24 27.45 -30.73 13.18
N LEU A 25 26.88 -30.56 12.00
CA LEU A 25 27.20 -29.46 11.09
C LEU A 25 26.55 -28.16 11.65
N ASP A 26 26.88 -27.81 12.87
CA ASP A 26 26.73 -26.44 13.36
C ASP A 26 27.89 -25.65 12.73
N ALA A 27 27.80 -25.39 11.46
CA ALA A 27 28.57 -24.37 10.79
C ALA A 27 28.05 -23.04 11.31
N ASN A 28 28.57 -22.58 12.45
CA ASN A 28 28.46 -21.21 12.86
C ASN A 28 29.05 -20.37 11.73
N ASN A 29 28.20 -19.90 10.84
CA ASN A 29 28.60 -18.90 9.86
C ASN A 29 28.75 -17.58 10.64
N PRO A 30 29.99 -17.10 10.88
CA PRO A 30 30.21 -15.88 11.67
C PRO A 30 29.57 -14.63 11.04
N ASN A 31 29.06 -14.73 9.82
CA ASN A 31 28.35 -13.68 9.12
C ASN A 31 26.82 -13.77 9.23
N ASN A 32 26.27 -14.82 9.83
CA ASN A 32 24.83 -14.95 10.08
C ASN A 32 24.58 -14.82 11.59
N LEU A 33 23.87 -13.76 11.96
CA LEU A 33 23.26 -13.69 13.29
C LEU A 33 22.13 -14.73 13.35
N LEU A 34 22.22 -15.63 14.30
CA LEU A 34 21.11 -16.55 14.57
C LEU A 34 19.96 -15.77 15.21
N GLU A 35 18.75 -16.21 14.97
CA GLU A 35 17.53 -15.53 15.42
C GLU A 35 17.45 -15.38 16.95
N ASP A 36 17.98 -16.36 17.69
CA ASP A 36 18.10 -16.38 19.16
C ASP A 36 19.22 -15.46 19.69
N GLN A 37 20.09 -14.94 18.82
CA GLN A 37 21.17 -14.01 19.17
C GLN A 37 20.77 -12.54 18.92
N LEU A 38 19.58 -12.31 18.35
CA LEU A 38 19.08 -10.96 18.14
C LEU A 38 18.69 -10.31 19.48
N GLY A 39 19.32 -9.22 19.80
CA GLY A 39 19.05 -8.43 21.01
C GLY A 39 18.67 -6.99 20.68
N VAL A 40 18.50 -6.16 21.70
CA VAL A 40 18.12 -4.74 21.59
C VAL A 40 18.99 -3.95 20.60
N SER A 41 20.28 -4.29 20.47
CA SER A 41 21.20 -3.63 19.52
C SER A 41 20.85 -3.87 18.05
N ALA A 42 20.16 -4.97 17.72
CA ALA A 42 19.72 -5.31 16.37
C ALA A 42 18.41 -4.62 15.99
N PHE A 43 17.69 -4.03 16.94
CA PHE A 43 16.33 -3.55 16.69
C PHE A 43 16.25 -2.41 15.66
N SER A 44 17.13 -1.39 15.74
CA SER A 44 17.15 -0.30 14.77
C SER A 44 17.42 -0.78 13.32
N PRO A 45 18.41 -1.66 13.07
CA PRO A 45 18.58 -2.31 11.78
C PRO A 45 17.34 -3.09 11.31
N MET A 46 16.65 -3.81 12.21
CA MET A 46 15.43 -4.56 11.85
C MET A 46 14.31 -3.61 11.39
N VAL A 47 14.10 -2.49 12.06
CA VAL A 47 13.09 -1.49 11.68
C VAL A 47 13.43 -0.85 10.32
N ASN A 48 14.71 -0.56 10.07
CA ASN A 48 15.14 -0.06 8.74
C ASN A 48 14.96 -1.11 7.64
N GLY A 49 15.22 -2.39 7.94
CA GLY A 49 14.94 -3.49 7.02
C GLY A 49 13.45 -3.64 6.70
N LEU A 50 12.60 -3.47 7.72
CA LEU A 50 11.13 -3.47 7.55
C LEU A 50 10.67 -2.36 6.61
N GLU A 51 11.23 -1.14 6.73
CA GLU A 51 10.92 -0.04 5.81
C GLU A 51 11.19 -0.43 4.35
N GLY A 52 12.37 -1.02 4.08
CA GLY A 52 12.74 -1.47 2.73
C GLY A 52 11.79 -2.54 2.17
N VAL A 53 11.38 -3.50 3.00
CA VAL A 53 10.40 -4.53 2.60
C VAL A 53 9.02 -3.92 2.32
N LEU A 54 8.59 -2.97 3.15
CA LEU A 54 7.31 -2.26 2.98
C LEU A 54 7.30 -1.42 1.70
N VAL A 55 8.37 -0.67 1.43
CA VAL A 55 8.51 0.14 0.20
C VAL A 55 8.39 -0.75 -1.04
N ARG A 56 9.08 -1.89 -1.05
CA ARG A 56 9.00 -2.86 -2.14
C ARG A 56 7.58 -3.40 -2.32
N ALA A 57 6.92 -3.80 -1.24
CA ALA A 57 5.56 -4.30 -1.28
C ALA A 57 4.59 -3.25 -1.84
N TYR A 58 4.69 -2.01 -1.37
CA TYR A 58 3.81 -0.92 -1.79
C TYR A 58 3.98 -0.60 -3.27
N GLY A 59 5.22 -0.46 -3.76
CA GLY A 59 5.50 -0.21 -5.19
C GLY A 59 4.98 -1.32 -6.10
N ASN A 60 5.12 -2.58 -5.67
CA ASN A 60 4.66 -3.72 -6.46
C ASN A 60 3.13 -3.84 -6.50
N ILE A 61 2.40 -3.57 -5.41
CA ILE A 61 0.94 -3.67 -5.42
C ILE A 61 0.26 -2.49 -6.09
N LEU A 62 0.87 -1.31 -6.08
CA LEU A 62 0.32 -0.14 -6.77
C LEU A 62 0.22 -0.35 -8.28
N ALA A 63 1.13 -1.11 -8.91
CA ALA A 63 1.11 -1.35 -10.35
C ALA A 63 -0.17 -2.09 -10.79
N PRO A 64 -0.47 -3.32 -10.31
CA PRO A 64 -1.69 -4.01 -10.68
C PRO A 64 -2.97 -3.27 -10.26
N TYR A 65 -2.96 -2.59 -9.10
CA TYR A 65 -4.09 -1.82 -8.64
C TYR A 65 -4.39 -0.61 -9.55
N SER A 66 -3.36 0.15 -9.94
CA SER A 66 -3.53 1.35 -10.78
C SER A 66 -3.93 1.01 -12.21
N VAL A 67 -3.50 -0.13 -12.75
CA VAL A 67 -3.98 -0.63 -14.06
C VAL A 67 -5.42 -1.15 -13.96
N ALA A 68 -5.76 -1.78 -12.85
CA ALA A 68 -7.12 -2.26 -12.60
C ALA A 68 -8.13 -1.11 -12.39
N SER A 69 -7.66 0.09 -12.05
CA SER A 69 -8.48 1.30 -12.00
C SER A 69 -8.62 1.98 -13.38
N ASP A 70 -8.37 3.27 -13.47
CA ASP A 70 -8.23 4.03 -14.71
C ASP A 70 -7.00 4.94 -14.68
N GLU A 71 -6.17 4.80 -13.65
CA GLU A 71 -4.98 5.66 -13.45
C GLU A 71 -3.86 5.30 -14.42
N MET A 72 -3.74 4.02 -14.75
CA MET A 72 -2.80 3.51 -15.74
C MET A 72 -3.50 2.61 -16.75
N ILE A 73 -2.95 2.53 -17.96
CA ILE A 73 -3.46 1.64 -19.02
C ILE A 73 -2.36 0.74 -19.57
N TRP A 74 -2.77 -0.46 -19.95
CA TRP A 74 -1.92 -1.41 -20.65
C TRP A 74 -1.64 -0.96 -22.10
N ILE A 75 -0.37 -1.03 -22.49
CA ILE A 75 0.09 -0.73 -23.85
C ILE A 75 1.08 -1.77 -24.39
N GLY A 76 1.50 -2.71 -23.55
CA GLY A 76 2.55 -3.68 -23.83
C GLY A 76 2.05 -5.00 -24.42
N SER A 77 2.80 -6.06 -24.16
CA SER A 77 2.59 -7.38 -24.71
C SER A 77 1.99 -8.39 -23.73
N ARG A 78 2.01 -8.06 -22.41
CA ARG A 78 1.58 -8.98 -21.35
C ARG A 78 0.06 -8.93 -21.17
N ASP A 79 -0.61 -10.04 -21.46
CA ASP A 79 -2.06 -10.19 -21.32
C ASP A 79 -2.57 -10.09 -19.88
N ALA A 80 -1.75 -10.41 -18.89
CA ALA A 80 -2.11 -10.25 -17.49
C ALA A 80 -2.36 -8.78 -17.10
N TRP A 81 -1.59 -7.82 -17.66
CA TRP A 81 -1.89 -6.38 -17.53
C TRP A 81 -3.18 -5.99 -18.27
N GLN A 82 -3.37 -6.53 -19.47
CA GLN A 82 -4.61 -6.30 -20.24
C GLN A 82 -5.86 -6.74 -19.47
N GLN A 83 -5.78 -7.90 -18.81
CA GLN A 83 -6.90 -8.42 -18.02
C GLN A 83 -7.28 -7.45 -16.90
N LEU A 84 -6.30 -6.93 -16.14
CA LEU A 84 -6.54 -5.93 -15.10
C LEU A 84 -7.14 -4.65 -15.68
N ASN A 85 -6.58 -4.13 -16.77
CA ASN A 85 -7.09 -2.94 -17.45
C ASN A 85 -8.56 -3.11 -17.87
N PHE A 86 -8.98 -4.31 -18.26
CA PHE A 86 -10.35 -4.64 -18.62
C PHE A 86 -11.27 -4.93 -17.43
N GLY A 87 -10.79 -4.80 -16.20
CA GLY A 87 -11.57 -5.00 -15.00
C GLY A 87 -11.70 -6.45 -14.53
N ASN A 88 -10.86 -7.38 -15.03
CA ASN A 88 -10.81 -8.76 -14.54
C ASN A 88 -9.96 -8.83 -13.25
N VAL A 89 -10.46 -8.19 -12.20
CA VAL A 89 -9.75 -7.98 -10.94
C VAL A 89 -9.70 -9.21 -10.05
N ASP A 90 -10.56 -10.19 -10.25
CA ASP A 90 -10.68 -11.41 -9.44
C ASP A 90 -9.91 -12.62 -9.97
N ASN A 91 -9.06 -12.43 -10.99
CA ASN A 91 -8.30 -13.54 -11.57
C ASN A 91 -7.17 -14.00 -10.65
N ILE A 92 -7.40 -15.11 -9.94
CA ILE A 92 -6.43 -15.74 -9.03
C ILE A 92 -5.11 -16.15 -9.71
N ASN A 93 -5.11 -16.33 -11.03
CA ASN A 93 -3.94 -16.73 -11.82
C ASN A 93 -3.21 -15.54 -12.46
N ASN A 94 -3.57 -14.29 -12.14
CA ASN A 94 -2.86 -13.15 -12.67
C ASN A 94 -1.44 -13.06 -12.09
N GLU A 95 -0.42 -13.21 -12.95
CA GLU A 95 0.98 -13.32 -12.54
C GLU A 95 1.50 -12.08 -11.79
N PHE A 96 0.97 -10.89 -12.09
CA PHE A 96 1.41 -9.65 -11.46
C PHE A 96 0.74 -9.43 -10.09
N VAL A 97 -0.52 -9.83 -9.97
CA VAL A 97 -1.20 -9.84 -8.67
C VAL A 97 -0.58 -10.90 -7.76
N ASP A 98 -0.23 -12.07 -8.30
CA ASP A 98 0.41 -13.14 -7.54
C ASP A 98 1.78 -12.73 -7.00
N ALA A 99 2.62 -12.10 -7.83
CA ALA A 99 3.90 -11.57 -7.41
C ALA A 99 3.75 -10.46 -6.35
N ALA A 100 2.80 -9.54 -6.54
CA ALA A 100 2.54 -8.46 -5.59
C ALA A 100 2.00 -8.99 -4.26
N PHE A 101 1.11 -9.99 -4.29
CA PHE A 101 0.56 -10.65 -3.09
C PHE A 101 1.68 -11.20 -2.21
N PHE A 102 2.68 -11.86 -2.81
CA PHE A 102 3.84 -12.38 -2.09
C PHE A 102 4.58 -11.28 -1.31
N TYR A 103 4.89 -10.15 -1.95
CA TYR A 103 5.61 -9.05 -1.29
C TYR A 103 4.78 -8.38 -0.21
N VAL A 104 3.46 -8.25 -0.40
CA VAL A 104 2.55 -7.71 0.61
C VAL A 104 2.45 -8.66 1.81
N ALA A 105 2.35 -9.97 1.59
CA ALA A 105 2.33 -10.97 2.64
C ALA A 105 3.65 -10.98 3.42
N GLU A 106 4.79 -10.89 2.73
CA GLU A 106 6.12 -10.77 3.34
C GLU A 106 6.22 -9.53 4.21
N ALA A 107 5.81 -8.36 3.70
CA ALA A 107 5.87 -7.11 4.45
C ALA A 107 4.99 -7.14 5.71
N ARG A 108 3.77 -7.70 5.61
CA ARG A 108 2.90 -7.90 6.76
C ARG A 108 3.54 -8.81 7.80
N TYR A 109 4.12 -9.94 7.38
CA TYR A 109 4.79 -10.86 8.29
C TYR A 109 5.96 -10.19 9.03
N TRP A 110 6.84 -9.49 8.29
CA TRP A 110 7.98 -8.81 8.89
C TRP A 110 7.54 -7.66 9.80
N ALA A 111 6.44 -6.96 9.51
CA ALA A 111 5.90 -5.94 10.39
C ALA A 111 5.49 -6.53 11.75
N ASP A 112 4.73 -7.63 11.73
CA ASP A 112 4.28 -8.29 12.95
C ASP A 112 5.45 -8.86 13.76
N ASP A 113 6.45 -9.48 13.09
CA ASP A 113 7.64 -10.04 13.76
C ASP A 113 8.52 -8.95 14.40
N VAL A 114 8.81 -7.88 13.67
CA VAL A 114 9.63 -6.76 14.17
C VAL A 114 8.93 -6.05 15.32
N ILE A 115 7.61 -5.87 15.24
CA ILE A 115 6.81 -5.29 16.32
C ILE A 115 6.86 -6.18 17.57
N ALA A 116 6.60 -7.48 17.41
CA ALA A 116 6.62 -8.42 18.54
C ALA A 116 7.99 -8.43 19.25
N ARG A 117 9.08 -8.46 18.50
CA ARG A 117 10.44 -8.35 19.06
C ARG A 117 10.69 -7.00 19.74
N GLY A 118 10.23 -5.91 19.13
CA GLY A 118 10.34 -4.58 19.73
C GLY A 118 9.58 -4.47 21.06
N GLU A 119 8.39 -5.07 21.15
CA GLU A 119 7.61 -5.16 22.38
C GLU A 119 8.37 -5.97 23.46
N GLU A 120 8.93 -7.14 23.08
CA GLU A 120 9.78 -7.93 23.98
C GLU A 120 11.00 -7.15 24.45
N PHE A 121 11.76 -6.55 23.53
CA PHE A 121 12.96 -5.76 23.86
C PHE A 121 12.64 -4.53 24.72
N SER A 122 11.44 -3.98 24.64
CA SER A 122 11.01 -2.82 25.42
C SER A 122 10.99 -3.06 26.92
N THR A 123 10.97 -4.31 27.35
CA THR A 123 11.07 -4.70 28.77
C THR A 123 12.49 -4.60 29.34
N SER A 124 13.51 -4.47 28.47
CA SER A 124 14.91 -4.39 28.84
C SER A 124 15.32 -2.97 29.27
N ASN A 125 16.15 -2.85 30.30
CA ASN A 125 16.77 -1.57 30.70
C ASN A 125 17.70 -1.00 29.61
N ALA A 126 18.13 -1.81 28.62
CA ALA A 126 18.93 -1.37 27.49
C ALA A 126 18.09 -0.70 26.40
N PHE A 127 16.75 -0.73 26.49
CA PHE A 127 15.86 -0.15 25.49
C PHE A 127 15.82 1.37 25.59
N SER A 128 16.53 2.02 24.70
CA SER A 128 16.78 3.47 24.74
C SER A 128 15.57 4.27 24.19
N SER A 129 15.63 5.61 24.32
CA SER A 129 14.67 6.52 23.68
C SER A 129 14.69 6.39 22.15
N LYS A 130 15.86 6.11 21.55
CA LYS A 130 15.97 5.81 20.11
C LYS A 130 15.19 4.54 19.76
N ASN A 131 15.31 3.47 20.53
CA ASN A 131 14.56 2.24 20.31
C ASN A 131 13.05 2.46 20.46
N LYS A 132 12.59 3.35 21.36
CA LYS A 132 11.17 3.74 21.45
C LYS A 132 10.70 4.45 20.19
N ALA A 133 11.51 5.34 19.61
CA ALA A 133 11.18 5.99 18.34
C ALA A 133 11.14 4.97 17.19
N ASP A 134 12.09 4.04 17.17
CA ASP A 134 12.10 2.95 16.19
C ASP A 134 10.87 2.03 16.34
N LEU A 135 10.43 1.73 17.57
CA LEU A 135 9.21 0.95 17.80
C LEU A 135 7.95 1.71 17.34
N ALA A 136 7.90 3.03 17.54
CA ALA A 136 6.81 3.84 16.98
C ALA A 136 6.78 3.80 15.44
N ARG A 137 7.95 3.83 14.78
CA ARG A 137 8.06 3.64 13.33
C ARG A 137 7.60 2.23 12.91
N ALA A 138 8.02 1.19 13.63
CA ALA A 138 7.58 -0.18 13.34
C ALA A 138 6.06 -0.33 13.42
N TYR A 139 5.42 0.24 14.43
CA TYR A 139 3.96 0.29 14.53
C TYR A 139 3.33 1.05 13.36
N TRP A 140 3.91 2.18 12.93
CA TRP A 140 3.42 2.93 11.78
C TRP A 140 3.54 2.12 10.49
N TYR A 141 4.64 1.40 10.28
CA TYR A 141 4.83 0.49 9.14
C TYR A 141 3.83 -0.67 9.17
N GLY A 142 3.60 -1.26 10.35
CA GLY A 142 2.57 -2.28 10.55
C GLY A 142 1.18 -1.76 10.21
N ALA A 143 0.81 -0.58 10.71
CA ALA A 143 -0.46 0.04 10.37
C ALA A 143 -0.60 0.29 8.86
N THR A 144 0.46 0.75 8.21
CA THR A 144 0.47 1.03 6.76
C THR A 144 0.21 -0.23 5.95
N ILE A 145 0.90 -1.34 6.22
CA ILE A 145 0.69 -2.57 5.45
C ILE A 145 -0.69 -3.18 5.68
N TYR A 146 -1.24 -3.12 6.88
CA TYR A 146 -2.60 -3.58 7.15
C TYR A 146 -3.65 -2.74 6.43
N MET A 147 -3.46 -1.41 6.32
CA MET A 147 -4.32 -0.55 5.50
C MET A 147 -4.22 -0.89 4.00
N VAL A 148 -3.00 -1.11 3.48
CA VAL A 148 -2.78 -1.50 2.07
C VAL A 148 -3.52 -2.79 1.75
N ILE A 149 -3.43 -3.79 2.62
CA ILE A 149 -4.16 -5.06 2.45
C ILE A 149 -5.67 -4.80 2.41
N ALA A 150 -6.19 -4.04 3.37
CA ALA A 150 -7.63 -3.78 3.47
C ALA A 150 -8.17 -2.89 2.34
N ASP A 151 -7.36 -1.97 1.79
CA ASP A 151 -7.72 -1.08 0.68
C ASP A 151 -7.75 -1.82 -0.67
N MET A 152 -6.93 -2.88 -0.86
CA MET A 152 -6.64 -3.41 -2.19
C MET A 152 -7.08 -4.86 -2.43
N PHE A 153 -7.35 -5.64 -1.39
CA PHE A 153 -7.69 -7.05 -1.51
C PHE A 153 -9.12 -7.35 -1.01
N ASP A 154 -9.77 -8.29 -1.69
CA ASP A 154 -11.09 -8.82 -1.29
C ASP A 154 -11.02 -9.71 -0.07
N ASP A 155 -9.93 -10.47 0.06
CA ASP A 155 -9.62 -11.35 1.17
C ASP A 155 -8.12 -11.51 1.29
N PHE A 156 -7.63 -11.87 2.47
CA PHE A 156 -6.19 -12.01 2.72
C PHE A 156 -5.91 -13.02 3.83
N VAL A 157 -4.70 -13.62 3.79
CA VAL A 157 -4.23 -14.54 4.82
C VAL A 157 -3.33 -13.82 5.81
N VAL A 158 -3.74 -13.78 7.09
CA VAL A 158 -2.95 -13.19 8.17
C VAL A 158 -2.47 -14.29 9.11
N GLY A 159 -1.30 -14.87 8.80
CA GLY A 159 -0.66 -15.91 9.62
C GLY A 159 0.40 -15.33 10.56
N SER A 160 0.56 -15.97 11.71
CA SER A 160 1.59 -15.60 12.72
C SER A 160 2.90 -16.36 12.57
N VAL A 161 2.94 -17.41 11.74
CA VAL A 161 4.09 -18.31 11.56
C VAL A 161 4.44 -18.44 10.07
N LYS A 162 5.73 -18.48 9.75
CA LYS A 162 6.22 -18.57 8.36
C LYS A 162 5.83 -19.86 7.63
N THR A 163 5.67 -20.94 8.37
CA THR A 163 5.59 -22.30 7.79
C THR A 163 4.22 -22.94 7.94
N GLU A 164 3.32 -22.32 8.68
CA GLU A 164 1.96 -22.81 8.89
C GLU A 164 0.97 -21.86 8.23
N GLY A 165 0.16 -22.37 7.30
CA GLY A 165 -0.90 -21.61 6.68
C GLY A 165 -1.98 -21.23 7.69
N ALA A 166 -2.44 -19.98 7.64
CA ALA A 166 -3.62 -19.53 8.37
C ALA A 166 -4.85 -19.57 7.45
N ALA A 167 -6.03 -19.57 8.04
CA ALA A 167 -7.26 -19.36 7.29
C ALA A 167 -7.36 -17.92 6.80
N PRO A 168 -8.03 -17.66 5.67
CA PRO A 168 -8.33 -16.31 5.21
C PRO A 168 -9.14 -15.53 6.25
N VAL A 169 -8.97 -14.21 6.25
CA VAL A 169 -9.75 -13.28 7.09
C VAL A 169 -11.24 -13.35 6.71
N GLY A 170 -11.51 -13.57 5.46
CA GLY A 170 -12.85 -13.60 4.86
C GLY A 170 -13.29 -12.20 4.42
N LYS A 171 -13.79 -12.08 3.18
CA LYS A 171 -14.21 -10.80 2.56
C LYS A 171 -15.06 -9.93 3.51
N ALA A 172 -16.03 -10.51 4.19
CA ALA A 172 -16.91 -9.79 5.10
C ALA A 172 -16.20 -9.23 6.36
N ASN A 173 -15.00 -9.71 6.66
CA ASN A 173 -14.23 -9.34 7.84
C ASN A 173 -13.01 -8.46 7.53
N MET A 174 -12.73 -8.17 6.25
CA MET A 174 -11.56 -7.36 5.83
C MET A 174 -11.52 -5.99 6.53
N GLY A 175 -12.68 -5.43 6.87
CA GLY A 175 -12.76 -4.20 7.68
C GLY A 175 -12.06 -4.27 9.03
N SER A 176 -11.84 -5.47 9.60
CA SER A 176 -11.09 -5.67 10.86
C SER A 176 -9.59 -5.36 10.72
N LEU A 177 -9.05 -5.37 9.51
CA LEU A 177 -7.64 -5.02 9.27
C LEU A 177 -7.38 -3.53 9.52
N TYR A 178 -8.38 -2.67 9.29
CA TYR A 178 -8.28 -1.26 9.72
C TYR A 178 -8.27 -1.15 11.24
N ASP A 179 -9.00 -2.01 11.97
CA ASP A 179 -8.94 -2.03 13.44
C ASP A 179 -7.56 -2.46 13.94
N ALA A 180 -6.92 -3.42 13.27
CA ALA A 180 -5.54 -3.81 13.56
C ALA A 180 -4.57 -2.63 13.31
N ALA A 181 -4.71 -1.94 12.18
CA ALA A 181 -3.91 -0.73 11.87
C ALA A 181 -4.09 0.36 12.94
N ILE A 182 -5.34 0.67 13.31
CA ILE A 182 -5.66 1.65 14.36
C ILE A 182 -5.07 1.19 15.71
N GLY A 183 -5.09 -0.11 16.00
CA GLY A 183 -4.46 -0.69 17.18
C GLY A 183 -2.96 -0.40 17.23
N TYR A 184 -2.23 -0.61 16.15
CA TYR A 184 -0.81 -0.27 16.05
C TYR A 184 -0.56 1.23 16.20
N ILE A 185 -1.36 2.08 15.54
CA ILE A 185 -1.22 3.53 15.68
C ILE A 185 -1.45 3.98 17.13
N ASN A 186 -2.43 3.42 17.83
CA ASN A 186 -2.67 3.73 19.23
C ASN A 186 -1.50 3.33 20.13
N LYS A 187 -0.87 2.18 19.88
CA LYS A 187 0.36 1.77 20.56
C LYS A 187 1.52 2.74 20.28
N ALA A 188 1.69 3.17 19.03
CA ALA A 188 2.70 4.15 18.64
C ALA A 188 2.50 5.51 19.36
N LEU A 189 1.26 6.00 19.39
CA LEU A 189 0.90 7.25 20.08
C LEU A 189 1.19 7.17 21.59
N ALA A 190 0.95 6.02 22.21
CA ALA A 190 1.22 5.79 23.63
C ALA A 190 2.71 5.86 23.98
N LEU A 191 3.61 5.61 23.03
CA LEU A 191 5.05 5.74 23.24
C LEU A 191 5.51 7.19 23.35
N ASN A 192 4.72 8.16 22.85
CA ASN A 192 5.04 9.58 22.82
C ASN A 192 6.46 9.86 22.25
N ALA A 193 6.74 9.27 21.07
CA ALA A 193 8.09 9.20 20.50
C ALA A 193 8.33 10.20 19.35
N GLY A 194 7.56 11.28 19.25
CA GLY A 194 7.80 12.40 18.35
C GLY A 194 7.02 12.38 17.02
N LEU A 195 6.28 11.31 16.70
CA LEU A 195 5.52 11.17 15.43
C LEU A 195 4.00 11.43 15.62
N THR A 196 3.62 12.27 16.58
CA THR A 196 2.21 12.37 17.01
C THR A 196 1.28 12.87 15.89
N ALA A 197 1.72 13.85 15.12
CA ALA A 197 0.88 14.45 14.07
C ALA A 197 0.74 13.51 12.87
N GLU A 198 1.83 12.88 12.44
CA GLU A 198 1.87 11.89 11.36
C GLU A 198 1.02 10.65 11.71
N LEU A 199 1.11 10.20 12.96
CA LEU A 199 0.29 9.09 13.47
C LEU A 199 -1.19 9.44 13.52
N LYS A 200 -1.55 10.69 13.89
CA LYS A 200 -2.95 11.15 13.83
C LYS A 200 -3.45 11.21 12.40
N ALA A 201 -2.67 11.71 11.44
CA ALA A 201 -3.01 11.69 10.03
C ALA A 201 -3.24 10.25 9.53
N THR A 202 -2.33 9.33 9.87
CA THR A 202 -2.46 7.92 9.49
C THR A 202 -3.71 7.27 10.13
N LYS A 203 -4.02 7.61 11.37
CA LYS A 203 -5.24 7.15 12.04
C LYS A 203 -6.50 7.70 11.38
N ALA A 204 -6.51 8.99 11.03
CA ALA A 204 -7.62 9.61 10.29
C ALA A 204 -7.90 8.87 8.99
N ARG A 205 -6.84 8.57 8.21
CA ARG A 205 -6.94 7.76 7.01
C ARG A 205 -7.51 6.36 7.29
N ALA A 206 -6.99 5.64 8.29
CA ALA A 206 -7.44 4.29 8.62
C ALA A 206 -8.94 4.26 8.99
N GLU A 207 -9.39 5.19 9.84
CA GLU A 207 -10.80 5.31 10.22
C GLU A 207 -11.69 5.67 9.03
N PHE A 208 -11.22 6.58 8.16
CA PHE A 208 -11.94 6.99 6.97
C PHE A 208 -12.01 5.88 5.92
N SER A 209 -10.89 5.19 5.65
CA SER A 209 -10.82 4.05 4.73
C SER A 209 -11.72 2.90 5.19
N LYS A 210 -11.83 2.65 6.51
CA LYS A 210 -12.82 1.70 7.05
C LYS A 210 -14.25 2.11 6.69
N GLY A 211 -14.55 3.42 6.72
CA GLY A 211 -15.83 3.97 6.25
C GLY A 211 -16.04 3.74 4.75
N ILE A 212 -15.02 3.91 3.91
CA ILE A 212 -15.06 3.60 2.48
C ILE A 212 -15.32 2.10 2.26
N TRP A 213 -14.60 1.23 2.98
CA TRP A 213 -14.81 -0.21 2.91
C TRP A 213 -16.27 -0.58 3.20
N ALA A 214 -16.90 0.05 4.20
CA ALA A 214 -18.31 -0.18 4.52
C ALA A 214 -19.27 0.31 3.41
N LYS A 215 -18.87 1.24 2.53
CA LYS A 215 -19.63 1.70 1.36
C LYS A 215 -19.46 0.77 0.15
N THR A 216 -18.42 -0.03 0.14
CA THR A 216 -18.11 -0.97 -0.94
C THR A 216 -18.42 -2.44 -0.58
N ASN A 217 -18.83 -2.70 0.66
CA ASN A 217 -19.10 -4.06 1.15
C ASN A 217 -20.41 -4.16 1.97
N PRO A 218 -21.59 -4.22 1.31
CA PRO A 218 -21.82 -4.18 -0.14
C PRO A 218 -21.76 -2.75 -0.72
N VAL A 219 -21.58 -2.64 -2.04
CA VAL A 219 -21.56 -1.34 -2.72
C VAL A 219 -22.89 -0.59 -2.50
N ASN A 220 -22.77 0.68 -2.11
CA ASN A 220 -23.90 1.56 -1.86
C ASN A 220 -23.71 2.92 -2.56
N THR A 221 -24.06 2.97 -3.84
CA THR A 221 -23.98 4.21 -4.66
C THR A 221 -25.02 5.25 -4.30
N ALA A 222 -26.11 4.86 -3.62
CA ALA A 222 -27.15 5.81 -3.18
C ALA A 222 -26.71 6.67 -1.98
N ALA A 223 -25.67 6.23 -1.24
CA ALA A 223 -25.10 6.98 -0.13
C ALA A 223 -23.57 6.81 -0.13
N PRO A 224 -22.87 7.37 -1.13
CA PRO A 224 -21.45 7.12 -1.35
C PRO A 224 -20.53 7.77 -0.31
N LEU A 225 -20.98 8.89 0.27
CA LEU A 225 -20.18 9.71 1.16
C LEU A 225 -19.95 9.04 2.52
N VAL A 226 -18.75 9.23 3.06
CA VAL A 226 -18.34 8.75 4.38
C VAL A 226 -18.52 9.86 5.42
N SER A 227 -19.33 9.57 6.45
CA SER A 227 -19.43 10.40 7.64
C SER A 227 -18.58 9.78 8.75
N SER A 228 -17.51 10.45 9.16
CA SER A 228 -16.62 10.04 10.24
C SER A 228 -16.08 11.25 10.99
N ALA A 229 -16.79 11.66 12.04
CA ALA A 229 -16.40 12.81 12.86
C ALA A 229 -15.03 12.60 13.53
N SER A 230 -14.69 11.35 13.92
CA SER A 230 -13.39 11.05 14.50
C SER A 230 -12.27 11.21 13.50
N ALA A 231 -12.41 10.67 12.27
CA ALA A 231 -11.43 10.86 11.22
C ALA A 231 -11.24 12.35 10.87
N ALA A 232 -12.33 13.11 10.74
CA ALA A 232 -12.27 14.54 10.46
C ALA A 232 -11.57 15.33 11.58
N SER A 233 -11.82 15.00 12.86
CA SER A 233 -11.13 15.63 13.99
C SER A 233 -9.64 15.34 13.98
N LEU A 234 -9.24 14.08 13.77
CA LEU A 234 -7.84 13.68 13.69
C LEU A 234 -7.12 14.34 12.51
N ALA A 235 -7.80 14.44 11.36
CA ALA A 235 -7.30 15.12 10.17
C ALA A 235 -7.05 16.62 10.44
N ALA A 236 -8.01 17.30 11.11
CA ALA A 236 -7.86 18.70 11.50
C ALA A 236 -6.69 18.92 12.48
N GLU A 237 -6.51 18.02 13.44
CA GLU A 237 -5.36 18.05 14.38
C GLU A 237 -4.02 17.87 13.66
N ALA A 238 -3.97 16.99 12.67
CA ALA A 238 -2.76 16.77 11.88
C ALA A 238 -2.43 18.00 11.01
N ILE A 239 -3.42 18.59 10.33
CA ILE A 239 -3.27 19.83 9.55
C ILE A 239 -2.78 20.98 10.44
N ALA A 240 -3.37 21.14 11.61
CA ALA A 240 -2.96 22.20 12.55
C ALA A 240 -1.48 22.09 12.99
N ALA A 241 -0.94 20.88 13.01
CA ALA A 241 0.45 20.63 13.40
C ALA A 241 1.45 20.63 12.22
N LEU A 242 1.06 20.17 11.03
CA LEU A 242 1.93 19.92 9.90
C LEU A 242 1.69 20.86 8.69
N GLY A 243 0.58 21.60 8.68
CA GLY A 243 0.14 22.45 7.56
C GLY A 243 -0.74 21.71 6.56
N ASP A 244 -1.24 22.45 5.57
CA ASP A 244 -2.26 21.94 4.61
C ASP A 244 -1.66 21.07 3.47
N ASP A 245 -0.36 21.20 3.17
CA ASP A 245 0.32 20.53 2.05
C ASP A 245 1.47 19.63 2.51
N PHE A 246 1.37 19.04 3.72
CA PHE A 246 2.35 18.04 4.17
C PHE A 246 2.19 16.72 3.45
N SER A 247 3.26 15.93 3.39
CA SER A 247 3.23 14.53 2.95
C SER A 247 4.08 13.67 3.87
N VAL A 248 3.55 12.51 4.25
CA VAL A 248 4.27 11.46 4.99
C VAL A 248 4.48 10.31 4.03
N ASN A 249 5.72 10.13 3.60
CA ASN A 249 6.08 9.25 2.51
C ASN A 249 6.82 8.01 3.01
N LEU A 250 6.66 6.91 2.29
CA LEU A 250 7.65 5.83 2.26
C LEU A 250 8.77 6.27 1.34
N ILE A 251 9.98 6.34 1.92
CA ILE A 251 11.14 6.86 1.21
C ILE A 251 11.83 5.73 0.45
N THR A 252 11.92 5.87 -0.87
CA THR A 252 12.74 5.01 -1.70
C THR A 252 14.17 5.54 -1.73
N SER A 253 15.16 4.67 -1.67
CA SER A 253 16.52 5.06 -2.00
C SER A 253 16.79 4.77 -3.48
N GLY A 254 17.59 5.60 -4.16
CA GLY A 254 18.02 5.34 -5.54
C GLY A 254 18.83 4.04 -5.70
N SER A 255 19.12 3.37 -4.60
CA SER A 255 19.67 2.04 -4.48
C SER A 255 18.67 1.08 -3.82
N ALA A 256 17.37 1.35 -3.93
CA ALA A 256 16.37 0.41 -3.48
C ALA A 256 16.70 -0.97 -4.04
N PRO A 257 16.68 -2.02 -3.21
CA PRO A 257 17.05 -3.36 -3.66
C PRO A 257 16.21 -3.69 -4.88
N ASP A 258 16.89 -4.24 -5.88
CA ASP A 258 16.27 -4.80 -7.07
C ASP A 258 14.83 -5.18 -6.77
N THR A 259 13.92 -4.44 -7.32
CA THR A 259 12.56 -4.90 -7.45
C THR A 259 12.69 -6.10 -8.36
N VAL A 260 12.82 -7.26 -7.73
CA VAL A 260 13.04 -8.51 -8.44
C VAL A 260 11.99 -8.63 -9.52
N GLY A 261 12.41 -8.44 -10.77
CA GLY A 261 11.55 -8.52 -11.92
C GLY A 261 10.95 -7.20 -12.42
N GLY A 262 11.30 -6.02 -11.88
CA GLY A 262 10.83 -4.74 -12.42
C GLY A 262 9.31 -4.56 -12.34
N LEU A 263 8.70 -5.01 -11.24
CA LEU A 263 7.25 -4.88 -11.00
C LEU A 263 6.88 -3.58 -10.29
N ASP A 264 7.85 -2.75 -9.92
CA ASP A 264 7.61 -1.42 -9.38
C ASP A 264 6.81 -0.58 -10.39
N ILE A 265 5.84 0.16 -9.89
CA ILE A 265 4.91 0.93 -10.73
C ILE A 265 5.64 1.88 -11.69
N ALA A 266 6.70 2.56 -11.25
CA ALA A 266 7.47 3.47 -12.10
C ALA A 266 8.36 2.70 -13.09
N GLY A 267 8.89 1.54 -12.71
CA GLY A 267 9.65 0.65 -13.59
C GLY A 267 8.81 0.14 -14.75
N GLU A 268 7.56 -0.22 -14.52
CA GLU A 268 6.64 -0.67 -15.57
C GLU A 268 6.29 0.43 -16.58
N VAL A 269 6.19 1.68 -16.11
CA VAL A 269 5.88 2.84 -16.96
C VAL A 269 7.13 3.36 -17.68
N ASN A 270 8.25 3.53 -16.95
CA ASN A 270 9.41 4.29 -17.41
C ASN A 270 10.47 3.43 -18.10
N ASP A 271 10.58 2.16 -17.72
CA ASP A 271 11.63 1.25 -18.22
C ASP A 271 11.04 0.14 -19.10
N ARG A 272 10.10 -0.64 -18.60
CA ARG A 272 9.56 -1.79 -19.33
C ARG A 272 8.55 -1.43 -20.39
N LEU A 273 7.88 -0.28 -20.28
CA LEU A 273 6.89 0.24 -21.24
C LEU A 273 5.72 -0.73 -21.47
N GLU A 274 5.33 -1.49 -20.46
CA GLU A 274 4.15 -2.35 -20.49
C GLU A 274 2.87 -1.57 -20.16
N MET A 275 3.03 -0.44 -19.50
CA MET A 275 1.96 0.47 -19.10
C MET A 275 2.36 1.92 -19.35
N ARG A 276 1.35 2.79 -19.38
CA ARG A 276 1.52 4.24 -19.34
C ARG A 276 0.44 4.88 -18.47
N LEU A 277 0.61 6.14 -18.12
CA LEU A 277 -0.46 6.91 -17.49
C LEU A 277 -1.65 7.01 -18.46
N SER A 278 -2.85 6.95 -17.92
CA SER A 278 -4.08 6.84 -18.70
C SER A 278 -4.42 8.13 -19.45
N ASP A 279 -5.04 7.98 -20.62
CA ASP A 279 -5.56 9.08 -21.45
C ASP A 279 -6.66 9.88 -20.73
N SER A 280 -7.30 9.29 -19.72
CA SER A 280 -8.27 9.96 -18.86
C SER A 280 -7.65 11.03 -17.98
N TYR A 281 -6.33 11.07 -17.88
CA TYR A 281 -5.58 12.00 -17.02
C TYR A 281 -4.57 12.82 -17.79
N ILE A 282 -3.87 12.23 -18.76
CA ILE A 282 -2.81 12.89 -19.51
C ILE A 282 -3.05 12.88 -21.02
N ILE A 283 -2.46 13.86 -21.71
CA ILE A 283 -2.51 13.92 -23.18
C ILE A 283 -1.60 12.84 -23.75
N SER A 284 -2.17 11.92 -24.55
CA SER A 284 -1.55 10.67 -24.95
C SER A 284 -0.59 10.77 -26.13
N SER A 285 -0.41 11.95 -26.73
CA SER A 285 0.21 12.09 -28.06
C SER A 285 1.58 11.43 -28.19
N ASP A 286 2.37 11.31 -27.11
CA ASP A 286 3.66 10.60 -27.10
C ASP A 286 4.07 10.07 -25.71
N ALA A 287 3.15 10.05 -24.75
CA ALA A 287 3.42 9.76 -23.35
C ALA A 287 3.66 8.28 -23.05
N LYS A 288 4.49 7.62 -23.87
CA LYS A 288 5.09 6.34 -23.47
C LYS A 288 6.18 6.53 -22.42
N ARG A 289 6.63 7.77 -22.19
CA ARG A 289 7.71 8.08 -21.25
C ARG A 289 7.49 9.43 -20.55
N PRO A 290 7.91 9.53 -19.30
CA PRO A 290 7.93 10.77 -18.54
C PRO A 290 8.74 11.90 -19.15
N ASP A 291 9.74 11.59 -19.98
CA ASP A 291 10.57 12.57 -20.68
C ASP A 291 9.73 13.54 -21.54
N ALA A 292 8.55 13.08 -22.01
CA ALA A 292 7.60 13.93 -22.73
C ALA A 292 6.76 14.82 -21.79
N ILE A 293 6.74 14.53 -20.49
CA ILE A 293 5.96 15.24 -19.46
C ILE A 293 6.76 16.43 -18.89
N GLY A 294 8.05 16.49 -19.17
CA GLY A 294 8.97 17.42 -18.53
C GLY A 294 9.13 18.79 -19.19
N ASP A 295 8.25 19.20 -20.13
CA ASP A 295 8.35 20.52 -20.77
C ASP A 295 7.88 21.69 -19.85
N GLY A 296 7.41 21.37 -18.65
CA GLY A 296 6.96 22.34 -17.66
C GLY A 296 5.60 22.96 -17.96
N ASN A 297 4.87 22.44 -18.95
CA ASN A 297 3.59 22.99 -19.39
C ASN A 297 2.41 22.05 -19.09
N PRO A 298 1.54 22.37 -18.11
CA PRO A 298 0.34 21.58 -17.84
C PRO A 298 -0.55 21.37 -19.07
N ALA A 299 -0.68 22.37 -19.94
CA ALA A 299 -1.57 22.33 -21.09
C ALA A 299 -1.16 21.32 -22.18
N THR A 300 0.09 20.91 -22.19
CA THR A 300 0.61 19.85 -23.10
C THR A 300 0.69 18.48 -22.41
N THR A 301 0.44 18.40 -21.12
CA THR A 301 0.63 17.20 -20.31
C THR A 301 -0.68 16.62 -19.81
N VAL A 302 -1.56 17.46 -19.24
CA VAL A 302 -2.77 17.02 -18.52
C VAL A 302 -4.01 17.19 -19.41
N SER A 303 -4.77 16.12 -19.59
CA SER A 303 -6.06 16.12 -20.30
C SER A 303 -7.24 16.38 -19.39
N LEU A 304 -7.14 16.00 -18.13
CA LEU A 304 -8.21 16.18 -17.15
C LEU A 304 -8.26 17.65 -16.67
N MET A 305 -9.42 18.27 -16.86
CA MET A 305 -9.62 19.69 -16.59
C MET A 305 -10.22 19.91 -15.20
N ASP A 306 -9.79 20.97 -14.50
CA ASP A 306 -10.50 21.45 -13.32
C ASP A 306 -11.93 21.86 -13.69
N PRO A 307 -12.95 21.39 -12.95
CA PRO A 307 -14.35 21.58 -13.33
C PRO A 307 -14.86 23.03 -13.19
N ILE A 308 -14.17 23.88 -12.44
CA ILE A 308 -14.56 25.29 -12.24
C ILE A 308 -13.79 26.18 -13.19
N ASP A 309 -12.47 26.05 -13.24
CA ASP A 309 -11.61 26.94 -14.01
C ASP A 309 -11.46 26.53 -15.47
N ASN A 310 -11.83 25.27 -15.80
CA ASN A 310 -11.72 24.68 -17.13
C ASN A 310 -10.30 24.82 -17.71
N ILE A 311 -9.30 24.59 -16.86
CA ILE A 311 -7.88 24.51 -17.21
C ILE A 311 -7.34 23.11 -16.89
N PRO A 312 -6.23 22.66 -17.51
CA PRO A 312 -5.55 21.44 -17.10
C PRO A 312 -5.28 21.44 -15.60
N ASP A 313 -5.72 20.39 -14.91
CA ASP A 313 -5.72 20.38 -13.44
C ASP A 313 -4.28 20.44 -12.88
N PRO A 314 -3.94 21.48 -12.09
CA PRO A 314 -2.59 21.69 -11.59
C PRO A 314 -2.20 20.71 -10.47
N ALA A 315 -3.14 20.19 -9.69
CA ALA A 315 -2.86 19.16 -8.68
C ALA A 315 -2.47 17.85 -9.34
N LEU A 316 -3.18 17.47 -10.39
CA LEU A 316 -2.83 16.29 -11.19
C LEU A 316 -1.46 16.47 -11.87
N TYR A 317 -1.20 17.64 -12.47
CA TYR A 317 0.09 17.93 -13.08
C TYR A 317 1.24 17.74 -12.10
N LYS A 318 1.13 18.29 -10.89
CA LYS A 318 2.13 18.17 -9.82
C LYS A 318 2.36 16.68 -9.46
N ASN A 319 1.31 15.89 -9.31
CA ASN A 319 1.42 14.47 -8.97
C ASN A 319 2.07 13.67 -10.10
N VAL A 320 1.71 13.93 -11.35
CA VAL A 320 2.32 13.29 -12.53
C VAL A 320 3.81 13.60 -12.61
N VAL A 321 4.21 14.87 -12.46
CA VAL A 321 5.63 15.26 -12.48
C VAL A 321 6.40 14.62 -11.34
N ASN A 322 5.86 14.62 -10.12
CA ASN A 322 6.52 13.99 -8.97
C ASN A 322 6.73 12.48 -9.16
N PHE A 323 5.75 11.81 -9.77
CA PHE A 323 5.84 10.37 -10.08
C PHE A 323 6.89 10.09 -11.17
N THR A 324 7.00 10.94 -12.18
CA THR A 324 7.82 10.69 -13.35
C THR A 324 9.24 11.26 -13.23
N ALA A 325 9.49 12.28 -12.40
CA ALA A 325 10.78 12.94 -12.25
C ALA A 325 11.94 12.00 -11.84
N PRO A 326 11.76 11.07 -10.88
CA PRO A 326 12.85 10.14 -10.50
C PRO A 326 13.15 9.08 -11.57
N GLY A 327 12.26 8.86 -12.53
CA GLY A 327 12.35 7.78 -13.52
C GLY A 327 12.04 6.40 -12.95
N LEU A 328 12.64 6.05 -11.82
CA LEU A 328 12.39 4.83 -11.04
C LEU A 328 12.28 5.19 -9.55
N TYR A 329 11.48 4.42 -8.82
CA TYR A 329 11.35 4.52 -7.37
C TYR A 329 10.93 5.90 -6.85
N PRO A 330 9.75 6.42 -7.23
CA PRO A 330 9.20 7.62 -6.62
C PRO A 330 8.91 7.39 -5.14
N GLU A 331 8.91 8.45 -4.34
CA GLU A 331 8.40 8.36 -2.97
C GLU A 331 6.89 8.10 -2.98
N TYR A 332 6.44 7.22 -2.08
CA TYR A 332 5.03 6.85 -2.01
C TYR A 332 4.33 7.56 -0.84
N PRO A 333 3.40 8.49 -1.11
CA PRO A 333 2.61 9.10 -0.06
C PRO A 333 1.75 8.07 0.67
N VAL A 334 1.93 7.95 1.98
CA VAL A 334 1.04 7.17 2.85
C VAL A 334 -0.16 8.00 3.26
N VAL A 335 0.09 9.24 3.72
CA VAL A 335 -0.93 10.23 4.04
C VAL A 335 -0.42 11.63 3.68
N SER A 336 -1.35 12.54 3.36
CA SER A 336 -1.01 13.92 3.02
C SER A 336 -2.02 14.91 3.61
N GLY A 337 -1.61 16.18 3.73
CA GLY A 337 -2.50 17.27 4.10
C GLY A 337 -3.69 17.40 3.13
N ARG A 338 -3.44 17.16 1.84
CA ARG A 338 -4.49 17.14 0.81
C ARG A 338 -5.54 16.07 1.08
N GLU A 339 -5.12 14.84 1.44
CA GLU A 339 -6.04 13.77 1.86
C GLU A 339 -6.80 14.15 3.14
N MET A 340 -6.13 14.80 4.10
CA MET A 340 -6.79 15.26 5.32
C MET A 340 -7.88 16.31 5.04
N LEU A 341 -7.61 17.28 4.17
CA LEU A 341 -8.62 18.26 3.73
C LEU A 341 -9.82 17.58 3.07
N LEU A 342 -9.57 16.57 2.23
CA LEU A 342 -10.62 15.78 1.58
C LEU A 342 -11.44 14.96 2.60
N ILE A 343 -10.84 14.39 3.63
CA ILE A 343 -11.54 13.69 4.70
C ILE A 343 -12.48 14.63 5.47
N ILE A 344 -12.01 15.84 5.80
CA ILE A 344 -12.83 16.84 6.50
C ILE A 344 -13.96 17.30 5.60
N ALA A 345 -13.68 17.62 4.34
CA ALA A 345 -14.67 18.08 3.36
C ALA A 345 -15.75 17.02 3.13
N GLU A 346 -15.35 15.75 2.91
CA GLU A 346 -16.31 14.67 2.68
C GLU A 346 -17.19 14.39 3.91
N ASN A 347 -16.60 14.38 5.12
CA ASN A 347 -17.37 14.25 6.34
C ASN A 347 -18.39 15.39 6.48
N ALA A 348 -18.01 16.64 6.17
CA ALA A 348 -18.90 17.79 6.22
C ALA A 348 -20.06 17.64 5.23
N LEU A 349 -19.76 17.31 3.96
CA LEU A 349 -20.77 17.11 2.92
C LEU A 349 -21.73 15.96 3.28
N ALA A 350 -21.22 14.85 3.80
CA ALA A 350 -22.02 13.71 4.24
C ALA A 350 -23.03 14.06 5.36
N ASN A 351 -22.74 15.10 6.14
CA ASN A 351 -23.59 15.57 7.23
C ASN A 351 -24.40 16.84 6.88
N GLY A 352 -24.34 17.32 5.61
CA GLY A 352 -25.04 18.50 5.15
C GLY A 352 -24.44 19.82 5.66
N ASP A 353 -23.22 19.82 6.18
CA ASP A 353 -22.48 21.02 6.58
C ASP A 353 -21.74 21.62 5.37
N ASN A 354 -22.52 22.31 4.53
CA ASN A 354 -22.00 22.93 3.31
C ASN A 354 -20.95 24.02 3.61
N ALA A 355 -21.03 24.67 4.75
CA ALA A 355 -20.07 25.72 5.13
C ALA A 355 -18.68 25.12 5.38
N SER A 356 -18.60 24.06 6.18
CA SER A 356 -17.34 23.34 6.43
C SER A 356 -16.82 22.63 5.17
N PHE A 357 -17.69 22.07 4.33
CA PHE A 357 -17.29 21.55 3.02
C PHE A 357 -16.60 22.63 2.18
N THR A 358 -17.27 23.78 1.99
CA THR A 358 -16.76 24.90 1.20
C THR A 358 -15.44 25.42 1.74
N GLU A 359 -15.30 25.56 3.06
CA GLU A 359 -14.04 25.99 3.69
C GLU A 359 -12.88 25.05 3.33
N ASN A 360 -13.05 23.75 3.52
CA ASN A 360 -11.94 22.81 3.37
C ASN A 360 -11.62 22.49 1.90
N ILE A 361 -12.63 22.42 1.03
CA ILE A 361 -12.39 22.28 -0.40
C ILE A 361 -11.68 23.52 -0.97
N ASN A 362 -11.97 24.71 -0.45
CA ASN A 362 -11.31 25.94 -0.87
C ASN A 362 -9.87 26.05 -0.35
N LYS A 363 -9.56 25.53 0.84
CA LYS A 363 -8.18 25.39 1.28
C LYS A 363 -7.40 24.50 0.31
N LEU A 364 -7.98 23.35 -0.06
CA LEU A 364 -7.36 22.45 -1.03
C LEU A 364 -7.13 23.12 -2.39
N ARG A 365 -8.12 23.79 -2.94
CA ARG A 365 -8.03 24.51 -4.22
C ARG A 365 -7.00 25.64 -4.19
N ALA A 366 -6.88 26.34 -3.07
CA ALA A 366 -5.92 27.42 -2.88
C ALA A 366 -4.44 26.93 -2.95
N LEU A 367 -4.16 25.67 -2.60
CA LEU A 367 -2.81 25.09 -2.73
C LEU A 367 -2.29 25.08 -4.16
N ASP A 368 -3.20 25.09 -5.13
CA ASP A 368 -2.89 25.04 -6.55
C ASP A 368 -3.33 26.33 -7.30
N GLY A 369 -3.72 27.37 -6.56
CA GLY A 369 -4.09 28.67 -7.11
C GLY A 369 -5.41 28.66 -7.89
N LEU A 370 -6.28 27.68 -7.66
CA LEU A 370 -7.58 27.54 -8.32
C LEU A 370 -8.64 28.48 -7.73
N THR A 371 -9.62 28.84 -8.58
CA THR A 371 -10.78 29.65 -8.16
C THR A 371 -11.55 28.97 -7.04
N PRO A 372 -11.90 29.69 -5.95
CA PRO A 372 -12.70 29.14 -4.87
C PRO A 372 -14.07 28.62 -5.35
N PHE A 373 -14.47 27.48 -4.79
CA PHE A 373 -15.83 26.95 -4.94
C PHE A 373 -16.84 27.86 -4.25
N SER A 374 -17.92 28.16 -4.94
CA SER A 374 -19.10 28.91 -4.48
C SER A 374 -20.35 28.46 -5.25
N ASP A 375 -20.59 27.16 -5.25
CA ASP A 375 -21.73 26.46 -5.88
C ASP A 375 -21.77 26.55 -7.43
N GLN A 376 -20.61 26.73 -8.10
CA GLN A 376 -20.52 26.76 -9.57
C GLN A 376 -20.75 25.37 -10.21
N VAL A 377 -20.50 24.30 -9.47
CA VAL A 377 -20.68 22.90 -9.85
C VAL A 377 -21.29 22.12 -8.69
N ASP A 378 -21.75 20.90 -8.93
CA ASP A 378 -22.22 20.03 -7.85
C ASP A 378 -21.09 19.75 -6.84
N ALA A 379 -21.40 19.78 -5.56
CA ALA A 379 -20.41 19.61 -4.48
C ALA A 379 -19.83 18.19 -4.44
N GLN A 380 -20.66 17.17 -4.72
CA GLN A 380 -20.20 15.78 -4.75
C GLN A 380 -19.32 15.53 -5.98
N ASP A 381 -19.68 16.08 -7.15
CA ASP A 381 -18.88 15.98 -8.37
C ASP A 381 -17.52 16.65 -8.17
N LEU A 382 -17.49 17.81 -7.52
CA LEU A 382 -16.23 18.49 -7.19
C LEU A 382 -15.38 17.67 -6.21
N LEU A 383 -16.00 17.05 -5.21
CA LEU A 383 -15.30 16.19 -4.27
C LEU A 383 -14.69 14.96 -4.97
N GLU A 384 -15.47 14.28 -5.84
CA GLU A 384 -14.98 13.13 -6.61
C GLU A 384 -13.79 13.53 -7.50
N HIS A 385 -13.92 14.64 -8.24
CA HIS A 385 -12.81 15.18 -9.03
C HIS A 385 -11.58 15.49 -8.16
N SER A 386 -11.77 16.19 -7.03
CA SER A 386 -10.68 16.56 -6.14
C SER A 386 -9.97 15.34 -5.55
N ARG A 387 -10.70 14.27 -5.22
CA ARG A 387 -10.12 12.99 -4.80
C ARG A 387 -9.31 12.35 -5.94
N ARG A 388 -9.88 12.33 -7.14
CA ARG A 388 -9.26 11.76 -8.34
C ARG A 388 -7.90 12.37 -8.63
N VAL A 389 -7.74 13.68 -8.50
CA VAL A 389 -6.48 14.37 -8.86
C VAL A 389 -5.48 14.43 -7.71
N ASN A 390 -5.93 14.61 -6.46
CA ASN A 390 -5.05 14.73 -5.30
C ASN A 390 -4.58 13.40 -4.72
N LEU A 391 -5.30 12.30 -4.99
CA LEU A 391 -4.94 10.95 -4.53
C LEU A 391 -4.49 10.05 -5.69
N PHE A 392 -4.08 10.64 -6.81
CA PHE A 392 -3.62 9.96 -8.01
C PHE A 392 -2.45 9.02 -7.70
N LEU A 393 -2.52 7.77 -8.16
CA LEU A 393 -1.56 6.68 -7.92
C LEU A 393 -1.30 6.36 -6.44
N GLN A 394 -2.27 6.58 -5.57
CA GLN A 394 -2.15 6.29 -4.13
C GLN A 394 -3.04 5.12 -3.67
N GLY A 395 -3.61 4.34 -4.61
CA GLY A 395 -4.40 3.15 -4.30
C GLY A 395 -5.79 3.42 -3.72
N ARG A 396 -6.48 4.49 -4.17
CA ARG A 396 -7.82 4.85 -3.70
C ARG A 396 -8.89 4.66 -4.77
N ARG A 397 -8.49 4.63 -6.04
CA ARG A 397 -9.36 4.88 -7.17
C ARG A 397 -10.42 3.80 -7.41
N ILE A 398 -10.12 2.51 -7.25
CA ILE A 398 -11.11 1.43 -7.45
C ILE A 398 -12.28 1.56 -6.47
N ALA A 399 -11.99 1.85 -5.19
CA ALA A 399 -13.02 2.04 -4.19
C ALA A 399 -13.91 3.26 -4.50
N ASP A 400 -13.33 4.36 -5.02
CA ASP A 400 -14.07 5.54 -5.45
C ASP A 400 -14.93 5.23 -6.68
N HIS A 401 -14.45 4.46 -7.67
CA HIS A 401 -15.27 3.97 -8.78
C HIS A 401 -16.53 3.25 -8.32
N TYR A 402 -16.38 2.34 -7.37
CA TYR A 402 -17.51 1.53 -6.88
C TYR A 402 -18.50 2.36 -6.08
N ARG A 403 -18.04 3.16 -5.12
CA ARG A 403 -18.97 3.89 -4.25
C ARG A 403 -19.67 5.06 -4.92
N PHE A 404 -19.02 5.77 -5.84
CA PHE A 404 -19.64 6.85 -6.62
C PHE A 404 -20.40 6.35 -7.84
N GLY A 405 -20.25 5.08 -8.22
CA GLY A 405 -20.94 4.52 -9.39
C GLY A 405 -20.39 5.06 -10.71
N SER A 406 -19.13 5.45 -10.73
CA SER A 406 -18.41 5.98 -11.90
C SER A 406 -17.34 4.97 -12.38
N PRO A 407 -17.73 3.88 -13.08
CA PRO A 407 -16.81 2.82 -13.47
C PRO A 407 -15.75 3.33 -14.45
N SER A 408 -14.58 2.69 -14.45
CA SER A 408 -13.53 2.95 -15.45
C SER A 408 -14.06 2.73 -16.86
N GLU A 409 -13.71 3.64 -17.78
CA GLU A 409 -14.07 3.53 -19.19
C GLU A 409 -13.39 2.34 -19.91
N TYR A 410 -12.34 1.78 -19.30
CA TYR A 410 -11.62 0.62 -19.83
C TYR A 410 -12.22 -0.71 -19.41
N TRP A 411 -13.07 -0.73 -18.37
CA TRP A 411 -13.70 -1.97 -17.93
C TRP A 411 -14.71 -2.48 -18.94
N ILE A 412 -14.53 -3.71 -19.38
CA ILE A 412 -15.48 -4.34 -20.32
C ILE A 412 -16.74 -4.81 -19.57
N SER A 413 -17.86 -4.80 -20.28
CA SER A 413 -19.19 -5.12 -19.71
C SER A 413 -19.30 -6.52 -19.09
N SER A 414 -18.42 -7.45 -19.48
CA SER A 414 -18.36 -8.81 -18.94
C SER A 414 -17.44 -8.96 -17.72
N SER A 415 -16.70 -7.92 -17.34
CA SER A 415 -15.72 -8.00 -16.27
C SER A 415 -16.34 -8.10 -14.87
N PRO A 416 -15.65 -8.73 -13.91
CA PRO A 416 -16.04 -8.74 -12.49
C PRO A 416 -16.21 -7.34 -11.90
N ALA A 417 -15.38 -6.39 -12.28
CA ALA A 417 -15.49 -5.00 -11.81
C ALA A 417 -16.85 -4.36 -12.16
N ILE A 418 -17.47 -4.76 -13.30
CA ILE A 418 -18.81 -4.30 -13.70
C ILE A 418 -19.92 -5.17 -13.12
N ASN A 419 -19.78 -6.52 -13.22
CA ASN A 419 -20.86 -7.43 -12.89
C ASN A 419 -20.95 -7.78 -11.40
N SER A 420 -19.88 -7.54 -10.67
CA SER A 420 -19.77 -7.77 -9.21
C SER A 420 -19.05 -6.59 -8.55
N PRO A 421 -19.64 -5.37 -8.61
CA PRO A 421 -18.98 -4.18 -8.06
C PRO A 421 -18.68 -4.37 -6.57
N GLY A 422 -17.53 -3.85 -6.13
CA GLY A 422 -16.96 -4.12 -4.81
C GLY A 422 -16.01 -5.32 -4.81
N THR A 423 -15.63 -5.83 -5.99
CA THR A 423 -14.58 -6.85 -6.12
C THR A 423 -13.21 -6.18 -6.23
N PHE A 424 -12.30 -6.57 -5.36
CA PHE A 424 -10.90 -6.14 -5.34
C PHE A 424 -9.97 -7.29 -5.73
N LEU A 425 -8.66 -7.14 -5.52
CA LEU A 425 -7.68 -8.16 -5.87
C LEU A 425 -7.85 -9.41 -4.97
N PRO A 426 -7.70 -10.63 -5.51
CA PRO A 426 -8.00 -11.86 -4.79
C PRO A 426 -6.80 -12.38 -3.99
N ILE A 427 -7.04 -13.38 -3.15
CA ILE A 427 -6.00 -14.33 -2.75
C ILE A 427 -5.54 -15.08 -4.00
N THR A 428 -4.23 -15.19 -4.20
CA THR A 428 -3.66 -15.66 -5.46
C THR A 428 -3.33 -17.14 -5.46
N ILE A 429 -3.07 -17.67 -6.65
CA ILE A 429 -2.88 -19.11 -6.88
C ILE A 429 -1.72 -19.69 -6.07
N SER A 430 -0.63 -18.93 -5.88
CA SER A 430 0.53 -19.40 -5.10
C SER A 430 0.18 -19.60 -3.63
N GLU A 431 -0.61 -18.71 -3.04
CA GLU A 431 -1.12 -18.87 -1.67
C GLU A 431 -2.11 -20.04 -1.59
N ILE A 432 -3.06 -20.14 -2.53
CA ILE A 432 -4.05 -21.22 -2.58
C ILE A 432 -3.37 -22.60 -2.66
N GLN A 433 -2.31 -22.73 -3.45
CA GLN A 433 -1.60 -24.01 -3.61
C GLN A 433 -0.70 -24.36 -2.43
N SER A 434 -0.16 -23.37 -1.73
CA SER A 434 0.79 -23.59 -0.63
C SER A 434 0.11 -23.64 0.74
N ASN A 435 -1.07 -23.07 0.89
CA ASN A 435 -1.78 -22.96 2.16
C ASN A 435 -3.01 -23.90 2.20
N PRO A 436 -2.96 -24.99 2.98
CA PRO A 436 -4.07 -25.95 3.03
C PRO A 436 -5.35 -25.40 3.66
N ASN A 437 -5.32 -24.22 4.27
CA ASN A 437 -6.47 -23.56 4.88
C ASN A 437 -7.18 -22.58 3.95
N VAL A 438 -6.67 -22.39 2.72
CA VAL A 438 -7.33 -21.62 1.66
C VAL A 438 -7.99 -22.61 0.69
N ASN A 439 -9.32 -22.54 0.59
CA ASN A 439 -10.12 -23.45 -0.27
C ASN A 439 -10.67 -22.69 -1.50
#